data_cc54f98dcde3a06847bee6a187b79be6
#
_entry.id   cc54f98dcde3a06847bee6a187b79be6
#
_cell.length_a   1.000
_cell.length_b   1.000
_cell.length_c   1.000
_cell.angle_alpha   90.00
_cell.angle_beta   90.00
_cell.angle_gamma   90.00
#
_symmetry.space_group_name_H-M   'P 1'
#
loop_
_entity.id
_entity.type
_entity.pdbx_description
1 polymer ?
#
loop_
_entity_poly.entity_id
_entity_poly.type
_entity_poly.pdbx_seq_one_letter_code
_entity_poly.pdbx_strand_id
1 'polypeptide(L)'
;MTRSDDVINEDGHDVIATHTRVVRGMAAALAAIAATGAGVTAAAANVMFTFALDTKAKRSMFNMPHEETPKGIEFDMSEQLEAARWFEEAKQSVTLRSHDGLKLHGWLLDPDCSDPQPHLYAICCHGYAGEPAEMAKWAHRYAQLGFTVLLPAQRAHELSEGRYVGMGLLESDDLLGWVSLITAADPDARILLHGNSMGAATVMMAAGDARLPRNVVAAIS
;
A
#
# COMPACT_ATOMS: atom_id res chain seq x y z
N MET A 1 44.68 55.44 57.77
CA MET A 1 44.56 56.12 56.48
C MET A 1 45.48 55.40 55.53
N THR A 2 44.97 54.32 54.88
CA THR A 2 45.66 53.64 53.77
C THR A 2 44.62 53.00 52.87
N ARG A 3 44.67 53.47 51.69
CA ARG A 3 43.77 53.20 50.58
C ARG A 3 44.06 51.79 50.05
N SER A 4 43.10 50.95 50.01
CA SER A 4 43.14 49.62 49.31
C SER A 4 42.76 49.91 47.87
N ASP A 5 43.67 49.80 46.95
CA ASP A 5 43.43 49.91 45.51
C ASP A 5 42.93 48.55 45.01
N ASP A 6 41.74 48.58 44.49
CA ASP A 6 41.16 47.44 43.73
C ASP A 6 41.92 47.33 42.41
N VAL A 7 42.76 46.29 42.28
CA VAL A 7 43.29 45.85 41.01
C VAL A 7 42.24 44.87 40.41
N ILE A 8 41.34 45.42 39.64
CA ILE A 8 40.45 44.59 38.78
C ILE A 8 41.29 44.15 37.59
N ASN A 9 41.52 42.87 37.52
CA ASN A 9 42.28 42.19 36.49
C ASN A 9 41.51 42.22 35.16
N GLU A 10 41.95 43.05 34.18
CA GLU A 10 41.39 43.19 32.85
C GLU A 10 41.41 41.82 32.08
N ASP A 11 42.34 40.92 32.44
CA ASP A 11 42.48 39.59 31.80
C ASP A 11 41.33 38.66 32.06
N GLY A 12 40.55 38.82 33.16
CA GLY A 12 39.42 37.95 33.50
C GLY A 12 38.21 38.13 32.58
N HIS A 13 37.99 39.34 32.09
CA HIS A 13 36.86 39.60 31.17
C HIS A 13 37.11 39.04 29.77
N ASP A 14 38.34 39.09 29.28
CA ASP A 14 38.70 38.58 27.96
C ASP A 14 38.69 37.05 27.90
N VAL A 15 39.09 36.38 28.97
CA VAL A 15 39.04 34.90 29.06
C VAL A 15 37.60 34.37 29.03
N ILE A 16 36.69 35.01 29.80
CA ILE A 16 35.28 34.62 29.83
C ILE A 16 34.62 34.90 28.47
N ALA A 17 34.90 36.04 27.84
CA ALA A 17 34.35 36.38 26.54
C ALA A 17 34.84 35.40 25.44
N THR A 18 36.11 34.99 25.49
CA THR A 18 36.70 34.04 24.57
C THR A 18 36.12 32.64 24.76
N HIS A 19 35.96 32.19 26.02
CA HIS A 19 35.34 30.89 26.32
C HIS A 19 33.89 30.83 25.85
N THR A 20 33.13 31.91 26.04
CA THR A 20 31.74 32.01 25.58
C THR A 20 31.64 31.96 24.04
N ARG A 21 32.56 32.61 23.33
CA ARG A 21 32.60 32.56 21.85
C ARG A 21 32.92 31.15 21.33
N VAL A 22 33.88 30.45 21.95
CA VAL A 22 34.26 29.06 21.58
C VAL A 22 33.09 28.11 21.81
N VAL A 23 32.43 28.17 22.98
CA VAL A 23 31.28 27.32 23.30
C VAL A 23 30.11 27.56 22.32
N ARG A 24 29.82 28.84 22.02
CA ARG A 24 28.78 29.16 21.02
C ARG A 24 29.15 28.67 19.62
N GLY A 25 30.40 28.79 19.22
CA GLY A 25 30.89 28.25 17.95
C GLY A 25 30.77 26.74 17.83
N MET A 26 31.14 26.01 18.89
CA MET A 26 30.97 24.55 18.95
C MET A 26 29.48 24.12 18.91
N ALA A 27 28.62 24.82 19.66
CA ALA A 27 27.19 24.55 19.64
C ALA A 27 26.58 24.81 18.26
N ALA A 28 26.97 25.87 17.58
CA ALA A 28 26.53 26.17 16.21
C ALA A 28 27.04 25.14 15.21
N ALA A 29 28.27 24.65 15.32
CA ALA A 29 28.81 23.60 14.47
C ALA A 29 28.10 22.28 14.68
N LEU A 30 27.81 21.87 15.92
CA LEU A 30 27.03 20.68 16.23
C LEU A 30 25.60 20.79 15.70
N ALA A 31 24.95 21.93 15.84
CA ALA A 31 23.62 22.17 15.29
C ALA A 31 23.61 22.10 13.76
N ALA A 32 24.66 22.65 13.10
CA ALA A 32 24.79 22.54 11.64
C ALA A 32 24.99 21.10 11.17
N ILE A 33 25.82 20.32 11.86
CA ILE A 33 26.03 18.89 11.57
C ILE A 33 24.73 18.11 11.76
N ALA A 34 23.97 18.34 12.85
CA ALA A 34 22.70 17.71 13.11
C ALA A 34 21.66 18.10 12.05
N ALA A 35 21.58 19.37 11.66
CA ALA A 35 20.67 19.83 10.61
C ALA A 35 21.01 19.23 9.24
N THR A 36 22.32 19.12 8.92
CA THR A 36 22.76 18.48 7.67
C THR A 36 22.42 16.98 7.66
N GLY A 37 22.68 16.29 8.79
CA GLY A 37 22.32 14.88 8.93
C GLY A 37 20.81 14.65 8.80
N ALA A 38 19.97 15.45 9.45
CA ALA A 38 18.52 15.38 9.32
C ALA A 38 18.07 15.68 7.88
N GLY A 39 18.68 16.66 7.21
CA GLY A 39 18.38 17.00 5.82
C GLY A 39 18.71 15.86 4.86
N VAL A 40 19.87 15.21 5.01
CA VAL A 40 20.26 14.05 4.19
C VAL A 40 19.32 12.88 4.43
N THR A 41 18.97 12.59 5.69
CA THR A 41 18.04 11.52 6.03
C THR A 41 16.65 11.77 5.44
N ALA A 42 16.13 12.99 5.56
CA ALA A 42 14.84 13.37 4.98
C ALA A 42 14.85 13.27 3.44
N ALA A 43 15.92 13.68 2.78
CA ALA A 43 16.07 13.55 1.34
C ALA A 43 16.11 12.09 0.89
N ALA A 44 16.88 11.25 1.58
CA ALA A 44 16.93 9.82 1.31
C ALA A 44 15.56 9.13 1.52
N ALA A 45 14.88 9.44 2.63
CA ALA A 45 13.53 8.93 2.90
C ALA A 45 12.54 9.35 1.81
N ASN A 46 12.59 10.61 1.37
CA ASN A 46 11.74 11.10 0.28
C ASN A 46 12.02 10.39 -1.05
N VAL A 47 13.29 10.13 -1.38
CA VAL A 47 13.66 9.36 -2.57
C VAL A 47 13.10 7.94 -2.50
N MET A 48 13.27 7.26 -1.37
CA MET A 48 12.75 5.89 -1.17
C MET A 48 11.23 5.86 -1.21
N PHE A 49 10.56 6.81 -0.54
CA PHE A 49 9.12 6.95 -0.58
C PHE A 49 8.61 7.15 -2.01
N THR A 50 9.20 8.09 -2.73
CA THR A 50 8.82 8.41 -4.12
C THR A 50 9.05 7.22 -5.04
N PHE A 51 10.16 6.50 -4.87
CA PHE A 51 10.47 5.31 -5.66
C PHE A 51 9.48 4.18 -5.42
N ALA A 52 9.19 3.88 -4.14
CA ALA A 52 8.42 2.70 -3.77
C ALA A 52 6.90 2.93 -3.76
N LEU A 53 6.42 4.13 -3.42
CA LEU A 53 5.00 4.32 -3.12
C LEU A 53 4.28 5.35 -4.01
N ASP A 54 5.01 6.20 -4.74
CA ASP A 54 4.42 7.20 -5.64
C ASP A 54 4.34 6.66 -7.08
N THR A 55 3.19 6.13 -7.47
CA THR A 55 2.97 5.52 -8.79
C THR A 55 3.10 6.51 -9.95
N LYS A 56 2.97 7.81 -9.69
CA LYS A 56 3.06 8.88 -10.71
C LYS A 56 4.47 9.47 -10.85
N ALA A 57 5.41 9.10 -10.00
CA ALA A 57 6.78 9.57 -10.10
C ALA A 57 7.51 8.90 -11.28
N LYS A 58 8.25 9.69 -12.06
CA LYS A 58 8.97 9.19 -13.25
C LYS A 58 9.96 8.05 -12.96
N ARG A 59 10.53 8.03 -11.75
CA ARG A 59 11.48 7.01 -11.27
C ARG A 59 10.82 6.05 -10.28
N SER A 60 9.50 5.90 -10.33
CA SER A 60 8.80 4.95 -9.53
C SER A 60 9.07 3.52 -10.02
N MET A 61 9.10 2.58 -9.10
CA MET A 61 9.16 1.14 -9.38
C MET A 61 8.04 0.69 -10.33
N PHE A 62 6.86 1.34 -10.29
CA PHE A 62 5.72 1.09 -11.18
C PHE A 62 5.98 1.43 -12.65
N ASN A 63 6.96 2.28 -12.93
CA ASN A 63 7.32 2.72 -14.28
C ASN A 63 8.60 2.06 -14.79
N MET A 64 9.15 1.07 -14.07
CA MET A 64 10.30 0.30 -14.54
C MET A 64 9.85 -0.82 -15.49
N PRO A 65 10.65 -1.12 -16.52
CA PRO A 65 10.41 -2.30 -17.34
C PRO A 65 10.44 -3.56 -16.44
N HIS A 66 9.42 -4.41 -16.57
CA HIS A 66 9.46 -5.71 -15.91
C HIS A 66 10.58 -6.55 -16.54
N GLU A 67 11.46 -7.11 -15.72
CA GLU A 67 12.44 -8.07 -16.20
C GLU A 67 11.70 -9.31 -16.70
N GLU A 68 12.06 -9.75 -17.91
CA GLU A 68 11.54 -11.00 -18.47
C GLU A 68 11.97 -12.16 -17.54
N THR A 69 11.07 -13.11 -17.33
CA THR A 69 11.33 -14.33 -16.56
C THR A 69 12.60 -15.00 -17.04
N PRO A 70 13.51 -15.44 -16.16
CA PRO A 70 14.76 -16.09 -16.55
C PRO A 70 14.49 -17.26 -17.51
N LYS A 71 15.07 -17.22 -18.69
CA LYS A 71 14.98 -18.30 -19.67
C LYS A 71 15.56 -19.58 -19.10
N GLY A 72 14.77 -20.65 -18.99
CA GLY A 72 15.25 -21.97 -18.64
C GLY A 72 14.44 -22.74 -17.60
N ILE A 73 13.38 -22.17 -17.04
CA ILE A 73 12.43 -22.91 -16.20
C ILE A 73 11.12 -22.98 -16.98
N GLU A 74 10.82 -24.14 -17.54
CA GLU A 74 9.50 -24.40 -18.14
C GLU A 74 8.50 -24.64 -17.01
N PHE A 75 7.64 -23.65 -16.76
CA PHE A 75 6.45 -23.83 -15.94
C PHE A 75 5.30 -24.22 -16.84
N ASP A 76 4.47 -25.18 -16.40
CA ASP A 76 3.19 -25.40 -17.04
C ASP A 76 2.28 -24.18 -16.80
N MET A 77 2.17 -23.35 -17.83
CA MET A 77 1.38 -22.10 -17.81
C MET A 77 -0.03 -22.32 -18.38
N SER A 78 -0.43 -23.55 -18.70
CA SER A 78 -1.71 -23.83 -19.37
C SER A 78 -2.90 -23.31 -18.57
N GLU A 79 -2.93 -23.58 -17.27
CA GLU A 79 -3.99 -23.12 -16.36
C GLU A 79 -4.03 -21.59 -16.23
N GLN A 80 -2.87 -20.94 -16.19
CA GLN A 80 -2.79 -19.47 -16.15
C GLN A 80 -3.30 -18.84 -17.45
N LEU A 81 -2.96 -19.42 -18.60
CA LEU A 81 -3.42 -18.92 -19.91
C LEU A 81 -4.92 -19.14 -20.11
N GLU A 82 -5.46 -20.26 -19.64
CA GLU A 82 -6.89 -20.53 -19.66
C GLU A 82 -7.65 -19.54 -18.76
N ALA A 83 -7.20 -19.37 -17.53
CA ALA A 83 -7.81 -18.43 -16.59
C ALA A 83 -7.72 -16.98 -17.07
N ALA A 84 -6.61 -16.58 -17.71
CA ALA A 84 -6.46 -15.24 -18.27
C ALA A 84 -7.44 -15.01 -19.45
N ARG A 85 -7.65 -15.98 -20.32
CA ARG A 85 -8.65 -15.89 -21.39
C ARG A 85 -10.06 -15.80 -20.82
N TRP A 86 -10.43 -16.68 -19.90
CA TRP A 86 -11.71 -16.65 -19.22
C TRP A 86 -11.96 -15.30 -18.54
N PHE A 87 -10.96 -14.75 -17.83
CA PHE A 87 -11.05 -13.44 -17.20
C PHE A 87 -11.37 -12.34 -18.23
N GLU A 88 -10.66 -12.30 -19.36
CA GLU A 88 -10.90 -11.28 -20.39
C GLU A 88 -12.30 -11.39 -21.01
N GLU A 89 -12.84 -12.60 -21.15
CA GLU A 89 -14.15 -12.86 -21.74
C GLU A 89 -15.31 -12.61 -20.75
N ALA A 90 -15.10 -12.89 -19.45
CA ALA A 90 -16.17 -12.89 -18.44
C ALA A 90 -16.26 -11.60 -17.60
N LYS A 91 -15.20 -10.78 -17.59
CA LYS A 91 -15.10 -9.62 -16.69
C LYS A 91 -16.11 -8.52 -16.96
N GLN A 92 -16.76 -8.05 -15.91
CA GLN A 92 -17.74 -6.96 -15.91
C GLN A 92 -17.20 -5.80 -15.05
N SER A 93 -17.20 -4.59 -15.60
CA SER A 93 -16.69 -3.41 -14.88
C SER A 93 -17.61 -3.00 -13.75
N VAL A 94 -17.06 -2.80 -12.57
CA VAL A 94 -17.74 -2.26 -11.39
C VAL A 94 -16.90 -1.15 -10.76
N THR A 95 -17.54 -0.15 -10.17
CA THR A 95 -16.84 0.97 -9.53
C THR A 95 -17.35 1.22 -8.13
N LEU A 96 -16.46 1.67 -7.27
CA LEU A 96 -16.72 2.08 -5.90
C LEU A 96 -16.10 3.46 -5.66
N ARG A 97 -16.73 4.30 -4.84
CA ARG A 97 -16.08 5.49 -4.29
C ARG A 97 -15.52 5.15 -2.91
N SER A 98 -14.21 5.29 -2.75
CA SER A 98 -13.54 5.08 -1.47
C SER A 98 -13.96 6.10 -0.41
N HIS A 99 -13.65 5.80 0.85
CA HIS A 99 -13.94 6.71 1.97
C HIS A 99 -13.29 8.10 1.80
N ASP A 100 -12.09 8.16 1.22
CA ASP A 100 -11.33 9.38 0.94
C ASP A 100 -11.63 9.98 -0.45
N GLY A 101 -12.67 9.47 -1.14
CA GLY A 101 -13.25 10.07 -2.34
C GLY A 101 -12.64 9.62 -3.67
N LEU A 102 -11.72 8.66 -3.69
CA LEU A 102 -11.17 8.09 -4.93
C LEU A 102 -12.24 7.24 -5.65
N LYS A 103 -12.25 7.31 -6.98
CA LYS A 103 -12.99 6.36 -7.80
C LYS A 103 -12.14 5.10 -7.94
N LEU A 104 -12.58 4.03 -7.32
CA LEU A 104 -11.98 2.71 -7.41
C LEU A 104 -12.71 1.89 -8.47
N HIS A 105 -11.96 1.01 -9.13
CA HIS A 105 -12.43 0.12 -10.16
C HIS A 105 -12.22 -1.33 -9.73
N GLY A 106 -13.06 -2.24 -10.21
CA GLY A 106 -12.93 -3.67 -10.01
C GLY A 106 -13.61 -4.45 -11.13
N TRP A 107 -13.31 -5.72 -11.21
CA TRP A 107 -13.90 -6.65 -12.15
C TRP A 107 -14.78 -7.64 -11.41
N LEU A 108 -16.04 -7.68 -11.78
CA LEU A 108 -17.00 -8.69 -11.30
C LEU A 108 -17.07 -9.83 -12.32
N LEU A 109 -17.09 -11.04 -11.83
CA LEU A 109 -17.09 -12.28 -12.62
C LEU A 109 -18.19 -13.18 -12.07
N ASP A 110 -19.07 -13.62 -12.96
CA ASP A 110 -20.14 -14.56 -12.63
C ASP A 110 -19.58 -15.98 -12.39
N PRO A 111 -20.30 -16.83 -11.67
CA PRO A 111 -19.94 -18.23 -11.53
C PRO A 111 -19.79 -18.93 -12.87
N ASP A 112 -18.75 -19.76 -13.01
CA ASP A 112 -18.47 -20.58 -14.21
C ASP A 112 -18.71 -22.06 -13.91
N CYS A 113 -19.96 -22.41 -13.59
CA CYS A 113 -20.37 -23.76 -13.28
C CYS A 113 -21.87 -23.98 -13.54
N SER A 114 -22.31 -25.25 -13.55
CA SER A 114 -23.70 -25.62 -13.79
C SER A 114 -24.63 -25.41 -12.58
N ASP A 115 -24.07 -25.23 -11.37
CA ASP A 115 -24.80 -25.08 -10.10
C ASP A 115 -24.24 -23.90 -9.29
N PRO A 116 -24.52 -22.64 -9.71
CA PRO A 116 -24.08 -21.45 -8.99
C PRO A 116 -24.61 -21.44 -7.56
N GLN A 117 -23.75 -21.11 -6.62
CA GLN A 117 -24.11 -21.03 -5.21
C GLN A 117 -24.66 -19.64 -4.85
N PRO A 118 -25.93 -19.50 -4.45
CA PRO A 118 -26.49 -18.22 -4.09
C PRO A 118 -25.75 -17.64 -2.88
N HIS A 119 -25.64 -16.31 -2.84
CA HIS A 119 -25.03 -15.57 -1.74
C HIS A 119 -23.55 -15.88 -1.47
N LEU A 120 -22.84 -16.53 -2.40
CA LEU A 120 -21.44 -16.93 -2.22
C LEU A 120 -20.51 -16.05 -3.06
N TYR A 121 -19.64 -15.32 -2.37
CA TYR A 121 -18.75 -14.34 -3.00
C TYR A 121 -17.29 -14.56 -2.61
N ALA A 122 -16.37 -14.27 -3.54
CA ALA A 122 -14.94 -14.17 -3.25
C ALA A 122 -14.41 -12.80 -3.70
N ILE A 123 -13.63 -12.14 -2.86
CA ILE A 123 -12.88 -10.93 -3.22
C ILE A 123 -11.41 -11.28 -3.24
N CYS A 124 -10.75 -11.12 -4.41
CA CYS A 124 -9.34 -11.49 -4.58
C CYS A 124 -8.48 -10.24 -4.84
N CYS A 125 -7.58 -9.93 -3.92
CA CYS A 125 -6.72 -8.74 -3.94
C CYS A 125 -5.33 -9.09 -4.49
N HIS A 126 -4.90 -8.39 -5.56
CA HIS A 126 -3.61 -8.58 -6.22
C HIS A 126 -2.43 -8.04 -5.41
N GLY A 127 -1.21 -8.35 -5.84
CA GLY A 127 0.04 -7.91 -5.23
C GLY A 127 0.42 -6.45 -5.53
N TYR A 128 1.53 -6.02 -4.93
CA TYR A 128 2.15 -4.73 -5.17
C TYR A 128 2.63 -4.62 -6.62
N ALA A 129 2.39 -3.47 -7.25
CA ALA A 129 2.67 -3.19 -8.66
C ALA A 129 2.02 -4.19 -9.65
N GLY A 130 1.08 -4.99 -9.17
CA GLY A 130 0.31 -5.93 -9.98
C GLY A 130 -1.02 -5.35 -10.48
N GLU A 131 -1.84 -6.24 -11.03
CA GLU A 131 -3.17 -5.91 -11.56
C GLU A 131 -4.17 -7.02 -11.23
N PRO A 132 -5.50 -6.77 -11.33
CA PRO A 132 -6.52 -7.78 -11.07
C PRO A 132 -6.32 -9.10 -11.82
N ALA A 133 -5.82 -9.05 -13.05
CA ALA A 133 -5.55 -10.24 -13.88
C ALA A 133 -4.58 -11.24 -13.25
N GLU A 134 -3.69 -10.81 -12.33
CA GLU A 134 -2.82 -11.73 -11.58
C GLU A 134 -3.61 -12.74 -10.75
N MET A 135 -4.81 -12.36 -10.33
CA MET A 135 -5.68 -13.21 -9.53
C MET A 135 -6.62 -14.08 -10.37
N ALA A 136 -6.54 -14.00 -11.71
CA ALA A 136 -7.45 -14.71 -12.62
C ALA A 136 -7.50 -16.21 -12.38
N LYS A 137 -6.35 -16.85 -12.11
CA LYS A 137 -6.29 -18.28 -11.80
C LYS A 137 -7.11 -18.64 -10.55
N TRP A 138 -6.99 -17.88 -9.48
CA TRP A 138 -7.76 -18.08 -8.26
C TRP A 138 -9.23 -17.73 -8.45
N ALA A 139 -9.50 -16.64 -9.17
CA ALA A 139 -10.86 -16.23 -9.51
C ALA A 139 -11.60 -17.31 -10.31
N HIS A 140 -10.95 -17.88 -11.32
CA HIS A 140 -11.54 -18.97 -12.12
C HIS A 140 -11.85 -20.21 -11.27
N ARG A 141 -10.95 -20.59 -10.37
CA ARG A 141 -11.19 -21.67 -9.42
C ARG A 141 -12.40 -21.42 -8.53
N TYR A 142 -12.53 -20.19 -8.00
CA TYR A 142 -13.70 -19.83 -7.21
C TYR A 142 -14.99 -19.80 -8.06
N ALA A 143 -14.94 -19.28 -9.29
CA ALA A 143 -16.07 -19.27 -10.19
C ALA A 143 -16.55 -20.70 -10.54
N GLN A 144 -15.63 -21.63 -10.75
CA GLN A 144 -15.93 -23.06 -10.94
C GLN A 144 -16.56 -23.72 -9.71
N LEU A 145 -16.29 -23.17 -8.50
CA LEU A 145 -16.92 -23.62 -7.25
C LEU A 145 -18.25 -22.92 -6.95
N GLY A 146 -18.75 -22.10 -7.88
CA GLY A 146 -20.03 -21.43 -7.78
C GLY A 146 -20.01 -20.04 -7.13
N PHE A 147 -18.85 -19.47 -6.89
CA PHE A 147 -18.72 -18.11 -6.35
C PHE A 147 -18.94 -17.04 -7.43
N THR A 148 -19.60 -15.95 -7.06
CA THR A 148 -19.43 -14.68 -7.74
C THR A 148 -18.11 -14.05 -7.26
N VAL A 149 -17.23 -13.66 -8.18
CA VAL A 149 -15.87 -13.20 -7.81
C VAL A 149 -15.69 -11.72 -8.12
N LEU A 150 -15.14 -10.97 -7.18
CA LEU A 150 -14.72 -9.59 -7.36
C LEU A 150 -13.20 -9.50 -7.32
N LEU A 151 -12.61 -8.91 -8.35
CA LEU A 151 -11.19 -8.57 -8.44
C LEU A 151 -11.04 -7.05 -8.41
N PRO A 152 -10.85 -6.43 -7.24
CA PRO A 152 -10.60 -5.00 -7.17
C PRO A 152 -9.21 -4.67 -7.72
N ALA A 153 -9.13 -3.66 -8.59
CA ALA A 153 -7.90 -2.93 -8.80
C ALA A 153 -7.64 -2.08 -7.55
N GLN A 154 -6.61 -2.41 -6.79
CA GLN A 154 -6.29 -1.66 -5.58
C GLN A 154 -5.97 -0.20 -5.92
N ARG A 155 -6.13 0.73 -4.97
CA ARG A 155 -5.86 2.16 -5.20
C ARG A 155 -4.51 2.38 -5.88
N ALA A 156 -4.43 3.35 -6.77
CA ALA A 156 -3.26 3.71 -7.57
C ALA A 156 -2.79 2.63 -8.56
N HIS A 157 -3.59 1.59 -8.81
CA HIS A 157 -3.31 0.55 -9.80
C HIS A 157 -4.39 0.53 -10.89
N GLU A 158 -4.02 0.11 -12.08
CA GLU A 158 -4.90 -0.05 -13.26
C GLU A 158 -5.86 1.16 -13.43
N LEU A 159 -7.18 0.94 -13.38
CA LEU A 159 -8.22 1.95 -13.57
C LEU A 159 -8.67 2.64 -12.27
N SER A 160 -8.12 2.24 -11.11
CA SER A 160 -8.39 2.89 -9.84
C SER A 160 -7.61 4.18 -9.68
N GLU A 161 -8.30 5.21 -9.21
CA GLU A 161 -7.66 6.48 -8.86
C GLU A 161 -6.70 6.30 -7.67
N GLY A 162 -5.84 7.27 -7.50
CA GLY A 162 -4.86 7.35 -6.43
C GLY A 162 -3.49 7.78 -6.96
N ARG A 163 -2.61 8.01 -6.03
CA ARG A 163 -1.20 8.35 -6.30
C ARG A 163 -0.25 7.49 -5.49
N TYR A 164 -0.67 7.13 -4.28
CA TYR A 164 0.18 6.45 -3.33
C TYR A 164 -0.37 5.07 -3.01
N VAL A 165 0.54 4.12 -2.89
CA VAL A 165 0.25 2.77 -2.43
C VAL A 165 0.45 2.72 -0.91
N GLY A 166 -0.53 2.19 -0.20
CA GLY A 166 -0.54 2.12 1.26
C GLY A 166 0.03 0.84 1.85
N MET A 167 0.56 -0.07 1.02
CA MET A 167 1.11 -1.37 1.43
C MET A 167 0.15 -2.20 2.29
N GLY A 168 -1.13 -2.13 1.97
CA GLY A 168 -2.22 -2.82 2.66
C GLY A 168 -3.02 -1.94 3.61
N LEU A 169 -2.46 -0.86 4.16
CA LEU A 169 -3.13 -0.03 5.16
C LEU A 169 -4.31 0.76 4.57
N LEU A 170 -4.07 1.50 3.49
CA LEU A 170 -5.13 2.26 2.82
C LEU A 170 -6.05 1.33 2.02
N GLU A 171 -5.49 0.29 1.45
CA GLU A 171 -6.18 -0.72 0.67
C GLU A 171 -7.16 -1.53 1.52
N SER A 172 -6.90 -1.71 2.83
CA SER A 172 -7.84 -2.39 3.73
C SER A 172 -9.13 -1.61 3.95
N ASP A 173 -9.06 -0.27 4.01
CA ASP A 173 -10.26 0.58 4.05
C ASP A 173 -11.07 0.46 2.74
N ASP A 174 -10.39 0.38 1.60
CA ASP A 174 -11.05 0.17 0.30
C ASP A 174 -11.71 -1.21 0.25
N LEU A 175 -11.05 -2.24 0.76
CA LEU A 175 -11.60 -3.59 0.83
C LEU A 175 -12.87 -3.65 1.68
N LEU A 176 -12.91 -2.94 2.82
CA LEU A 176 -14.13 -2.81 3.61
C LEU A 176 -15.27 -2.11 2.81
N GLY A 177 -14.92 -1.16 1.96
CA GLY A 177 -15.87 -0.53 1.04
C GLY A 177 -16.44 -1.53 0.03
N TRP A 178 -15.61 -2.37 -0.58
CA TRP A 178 -16.04 -3.43 -1.50
C TRP A 178 -16.92 -4.47 -0.80
N VAL A 179 -16.57 -4.88 0.41
CA VAL A 179 -17.40 -5.77 1.24
C VAL A 179 -18.76 -5.12 1.51
N SER A 180 -18.77 -3.83 1.86
CA SER A 180 -20.02 -3.09 2.11
C SER A 180 -20.88 -2.98 0.86
N LEU A 181 -20.29 -2.82 -0.32
CA LEU A 181 -21.02 -2.80 -1.60
C LEU A 181 -21.76 -4.13 -1.83
N ILE A 182 -21.07 -5.26 -1.64
CA ILE A 182 -21.66 -6.59 -1.79
C ILE A 182 -22.79 -6.80 -0.78
N THR A 183 -22.55 -6.52 0.51
CA THR A 183 -23.54 -6.74 1.57
C THR A 183 -24.74 -5.81 1.49
N ALA A 184 -24.59 -4.63 0.88
CA ALA A 184 -25.71 -3.75 0.59
C ALA A 184 -26.60 -4.27 -0.55
N ALA A 185 -26.00 -4.93 -1.55
CA ALA A 185 -26.72 -5.57 -2.65
C ALA A 185 -27.32 -6.94 -2.26
N ASP A 186 -26.61 -7.67 -1.40
CA ASP A 186 -26.99 -9.00 -0.93
C ASP A 186 -26.70 -9.13 0.58
N PRO A 187 -27.70 -8.86 1.45
CA PRO A 187 -27.54 -8.93 2.91
C PRO A 187 -27.18 -10.34 3.43
N ASP A 188 -27.52 -11.38 2.67
CA ASP A 188 -27.23 -12.79 3.01
C ASP A 188 -25.87 -13.26 2.47
N ALA A 189 -25.11 -12.36 1.84
CA ALA A 189 -23.80 -12.68 1.26
C ALA A 189 -22.87 -13.35 2.27
N ARG A 190 -22.19 -14.39 1.83
CA ARG A 190 -21.07 -15.08 2.50
C ARG A 190 -19.83 -14.82 1.68
N ILE A 191 -18.89 -14.05 2.25
CA ILE A 191 -17.76 -13.50 1.52
C ILE A 191 -16.47 -14.18 2.00
N LEU A 192 -15.69 -14.70 1.05
CA LEU A 192 -14.30 -15.11 1.23
C LEU A 192 -13.39 -13.99 0.74
N LEU A 193 -12.40 -13.61 1.55
CA LEU A 193 -11.33 -12.71 1.16
C LEU A 193 -10.08 -13.51 0.82
N HIS A 194 -9.44 -13.22 -0.30
CA HIS A 194 -8.18 -13.84 -0.70
C HIS A 194 -7.21 -12.77 -1.17
N GLY A 195 -5.98 -12.77 -0.63
CA GLY A 195 -4.95 -11.81 -0.99
C GLY A 195 -3.62 -12.46 -1.35
N ASN A 196 -2.94 -11.87 -2.33
CA ASN A 196 -1.57 -12.23 -2.71
C ASN A 196 -0.60 -11.10 -2.35
N SER A 197 0.51 -11.38 -1.66
CA SER A 197 1.55 -10.41 -1.33
C SER A 197 0.98 -9.16 -0.61
N MET A 198 1.03 -7.96 -1.21
CA MET A 198 0.38 -6.77 -0.65
C MET A 198 -1.13 -6.98 -0.46
N GLY A 199 -1.80 -7.69 -1.36
CA GLY A 199 -3.19 -8.08 -1.19
C GLY A 199 -3.42 -8.94 0.05
N ALA A 200 -2.46 -9.79 0.42
CA ALA A 200 -2.50 -10.55 1.67
C ALA A 200 -2.44 -9.64 2.90
N ALA A 201 -1.55 -8.62 2.88
CA ALA A 201 -1.51 -7.60 3.94
C ALA A 201 -2.84 -6.84 4.04
N THR A 202 -3.42 -6.45 2.89
CA THR A 202 -4.74 -5.82 2.79
C THR A 202 -5.82 -6.66 3.47
N VAL A 203 -5.89 -7.94 3.13
CA VAL A 203 -6.86 -8.90 3.70
C VAL A 203 -6.65 -9.10 5.19
N MET A 204 -5.40 -9.28 5.65
CA MET A 204 -5.10 -9.44 7.08
C MET A 204 -5.47 -8.20 7.90
N MET A 205 -5.18 -7.00 7.40
CA MET A 205 -5.54 -5.75 8.06
C MET A 205 -7.06 -5.57 8.12
N ALA A 206 -7.78 -5.83 7.02
CA ALA A 206 -9.23 -5.79 6.99
C ALA A 206 -9.86 -6.83 7.93
N ALA A 207 -9.30 -8.04 8.01
CA ALA A 207 -9.79 -9.10 8.89
C ALA A 207 -9.64 -8.77 10.39
N GLY A 208 -8.69 -7.91 10.74
CA GLY A 208 -8.51 -7.39 12.10
C GLY A 208 -9.35 -6.15 12.43
N ASP A 209 -10.08 -5.59 11.47
CA ASP A 209 -10.86 -4.35 11.65
C ASP A 209 -12.23 -4.66 12.27
N ALA A 210 -12.60 -3.91 13.31
CA ALA A 210 -13.89 -4.06 13.99
C ALA A 210 -15.10 -3.70 13.10
N ARG A 211 -14.89 -2.99 12.00
CA ARG A 211 -15.93 -2.65 11.00
C ARG A 211 -16.25 -3.80 10.05
N LEU A 212 -15.44 -4.87 10.03
CA LEU A 212 -15.67 -5.99 9.14
C LEU A 212 -16.99 -6.70 9.48
N PRO A 213 -17.95 -6.82 8.55
CA PRO A 213 -19.22 -7.45 8.84
C PRO A 213 -19.08 -8.97 8.95
N ARG A 214 -20.01 -9.60 9.67
CA ARG A 214 -20.07 -11.06 9.86
C ARG A 214 -20.30 -11.85 8.56
N ASN A 215 -20.66 -11.17 7.50
CA ASN A 215 -20.75 -11.71 6.15
C ASN A 215 -19.42 -12.25 5.62
N VAL A 216 -18.29 -11.71 6.10
CA VAL A 216 -16.97 -12.27 5.80
C VAL A 216 -16.76 -13.50 6.68
N VAL A 217 -16.73 -14.67 6.03
CA VAL A 217 -16.69 -15.97 6.69
C VAL A 217 -15.32 -16.63 6.65
N ALA A 218 -14.45 -16.19 5.75
CA ALA A 218 -13.08 -16.69 5.63
C ALA A 218 -12.14 -15.62 5.05
N ALA A 219 -10.86 -15.72 5.41
CA ALA A 219 -9.77 -14.91 4.87
C ALA A 219 -8.55 -15.80 4.60
N ILE A 220 -7.95 -15.65 3.43
CA ILE A 220 -6.77 -16.38 2.95
C ILE A 220 -5.70 -15.36 2.58
N SER A 221 -4.48 -15.54 3.08
CA SER A 221 -3.34 -14.65 2.86
C SER A 221 -2.07 -15.44 2.54
#